data_7f4edf101276ed87bd5df4a3a53611d9
#
_entry.id   7f4edf101276ed87bd5df4a3a53611d9
#
_cell.length_a   1.000
_cell.length_b   1.000
_cell.length_c   1.000
_cell.angle_alpha   90.00
_cell.angle_beta   90.00
_cell.angle_gamma   90.00
#
_symmetry.space_group_name_H-M   'P 1'
#
loop_
_entity.id
_entity.type
_entity.pdbx_description
1 polymer ?
#
loop_
_entity_poly.entity_id
_entity_poly.type
_entity_poly.pdbx_seq_one_letter_code
_entity_poly.pdbx_strand_id
1 'polypeptide(L)'
;MIGLNPEMRLISPMLDRAVIDALFPADLPEAAHWERRYPSRQLPGSAQVTRFGPSPTGFVHIGGIYVAMIDRDIATHSRGVYLVRVEDTDTSREVAGALTQFARAFDYFGIRTDESDEHGRYGPYRQSARESIYLTYVRELLRQDKAYLCFATKDELADITARQQAAKIPTGYYGSWAIWRDADPAAVQTKLAEGAPYVVRFRAPDDAAGQRVRFTDVIRGELEHEANRNDTVILKSSDQSPRLPTYHFAHAVDDHLMRVTLVIRGEEWISSVPLHRQLFDALGFKPVTYAHIAPLMKQIPGGKRKLSKRADPEASVDFYIEAGYPSAAILYYLRGLANGRLAELPLSEALSTPIRLDQCGVAGPLVDLVKLDDISADYIATMSGPQILDAVRTWAAQFDPDLATVLDTEPDLALRALAVERDGVDNPRKDLHKWSDFRAAYGFFFPQLFTPLSGSTDERLLPLGVDATITASFAQDFADGYQHLDDPQEWFNQIRELAAKHGFAASVKEYKKNPDAYPGSIREASQLIRIALTGSTRSPDLHAITQTLGSAEVLRRLRTLSTGTA
;
A
#
# COMPACT_ATOMS: atom_id res chain seq x y z
N MET A 1 68.44 -18.13 -6.86
CA MET A 1 67.58 -16.95 -6.86
C MET A 1 67.32 -16.57 -8.32
N ILE A 2 66.23 -17.03 -8.86
CA ILE A 2 65.74 -16.62 -10.18
C ILE A 2 64.46 -15.84 -9.89
N GLY A 3 64.52 -14.52 -10.11
CA GLY A 3 63.42 -13.62 -9.90
C GLY A 3 62.30 -13.92 -10.90
N LEU A 4 61.15 -14.33 -10.41
CA LEU A 4 59.91 -14.38 -11.18
C LEU A 4 59.44 -12.94 -11.42
N ASN A 5 59.37 -12.58 -12.68
CA ASN A 5 58.88 -11.30 -13.20
C ASN A 5 57.35 -11.19 -12.90
N PRO A 6 56.85 -10.15 -12.22
CA PRO A 6 55.42 -10.05 -11.85
C PRO A 6 54.49 -9.53 -12.97
N GLU A 7 54.95 -9.46 -14.23
CA GLU A 7 54.20 -8.83 -15.32
C GLU A 7 53.74 -9.77 -16.46
N MET A 8 53.46 -11.02 -16.22
CA MET A 8 52.68 -11.80 -17.17
C MET A 8 51.27 -12.00 -16.64
N ARG A 9 50.40 -10.97 -16.70
CA ARG A 9 48.96 -11.22 -16.81
C ARG A 9 48.76 -12.01 -18.10
N LEU A 10 48.50 -13.30 -17.99
CA LEU A 10 47.91 -14.08 -19.07
C LEU A 10 46.57 -13.36 -19.41
N ILE A 11 46.55 -12.68 -20.56
CA ILE A 11 45.29 -12.16 -21.12
C ILE A 11 44.41 -13.37 -21.28
N SER A 12 43.32 -13.43 -20.55
CA SER A 12 42.30 -14.48 -20.70
C SER A 12 41.92 -14.55 -22.18
N PRO A 13 41.96 -15.68 -22.85
CA PRO A 13 41.68 -15.75 -24.28
C PRO A 13 40.23 -15.33 -24.51
N MET A 14 40.04 -14.18 -25.13
CA MET A 14 38.72 -13.63 -25.48
C MET A 14 38.07 -14.46 -26.58
N LEU A 15 36.75 -14.64 -26.52
CA LEU A 15 35.98 -15.12 -27.66
C LEU A 15 36.12 -14.16 -28.84
N ASP A 16 36.29 -14.73 -30.05
CA ASP A 16 36.32 -13.92 -31.27
C ASP A 16 35.03 -13.10 -31.41
N ARG A 17 35.20 -11.84 -31.82
CA ARG A 17 34.07 -10.90 -32.00
C ARG A 17 33.02 -11.43 -32.95
N ALA A 18 33.42 -12.14 -34.03
CA ALA A 18 32.48 -12.73 -34.96
C ALA A 18 31.65 -13.84 -34.33
N VAL A 19 32.26 -14.63 -33.42
CA VAL A 19 31.52 -15.64 -32.64
C VAL A 19 30.53 -14.96 -31.72
N ILE A 20 30.91 -13.90 -31.00
CA ILE A 20 30.02 -13.15 -30.13
C ILE A 20 28.84 -12.60 -30.95
N ASP A 21 29.11 -11.93 -32.06
CA ASP A 21 28.06 -11.31 -32.87
C ASP A 21 27.06 -12.33 -33.42
N ALA A 22 27.52 -13.55 -33.75
CA ALA A 22 26.67 -14.64 -34.23
C ALA A 22 25.71 -15.20 -33.16
N LEU A 23 25.90 -14.88 -31.87
CA LEU A 23 24.99 -15.28 -30.77
C LEU A 23 23.70 -14.46 -30.71
N PHE A 24 23.62 -13.37 -31.46
CA PHE A 24 22.53 -12.41 -31.42
C PHE A 24 21.87 -12.24 -32.78
N PRO A 25 20.63 -11.73 -32.85
CA PRO A 25 19.98 -11.38 -34.10
C PRO A 25 20.88 -10.49 -34.98
N ALA A 26 20.96 -10.77 -36.27
CA ALA A 26 21.82 -10.04 -37.22
C ALA A 26 21.44 -8.56 -37.35
N ASP A 27 20.17 -8.23 -37.12
CA ASP A 27 19.60 -6.89 -37.17
C ASP A 27 19.58 -6.18 -35.81
N LEU A 28 20.23 -6.79 -34.77
CA LEU A 28 20.28 -6.21 -33.42
C LEU A 28 21.00 -4.86 -33.45
N PRO A 29 20.34 -3.76 -33.03
CA PRO A 29 20.92 -2.43 -33.03
C PRO A 29 22.21 -2.33 -32.20
N GLU A 30 23.06 -1.37 -32.52
CA GLU A 30 24.21 -0.98 -31.67
C GLU A 30 23.75 -0.06 -30.53
N ALA A 31 24.50 0.00 -29.42
CA ALA A 31 24.17 0.83 -28.25
C ALA A 31 23.90 2.31 -28.63
N ALA A 32 24.63 2.86 -29.58
CA ALA A 32 24.44 4.23 -30.06
C ALA A 32 23.06 4.49 -30.68
N HIS A 33 22.36 3.47 -31.18
CA HIS A 33 20.98 3.58 -31.61
C HIS A 33 20.06 3.92 -30.43
N TRP A 34 20.18 3.20 -29.34
CA TRP A 34 19.36 3.40 -28.16
C TRP A 34 19.65 4.72 -27.45
N GLU A 35 20.92 5.16 -27.42
CA GLU A 35 21.29 6.49 -26.91
C GLU A 35 20.62 7.63 -27.69
N ARG A 36 20.55 7.51 -29.01
CA ARG A 36 19.81 8.49 -29.86
C ARG A 36 18.30 8.38 -29.68
N ARG A 37 17.78 7.17 -29.51
CA ARG A 37 16.34 6.92 -29.33
C ARG A 37 15.82 7.48 -28.01
N TYR A 38 16.66 7.46 -26.97
CA TYR A 38 16.35 7.94 -25.62
C TYR A 38 17.31 9.07 -25.24
N PRO A 39 17.14 10.29 -25.78
CA PRO A 39 18.04 11.41 -25.52
C PRO A 39 17.91 11.90 -24.07
N SER A 40 18.82 12.78 -23.65
CA SER A 40 18.70 13.47 -22.37
C SER A 40 17.41 14.26 -22.28
N ARG A 41 16.76 14.24 -21.12
CA ARG A 41 15.52 14.98 -20.86
C ARG A 41 15.80 16.48 -20.77
N GLN A 42 14.90 17.27 -21.34
CA GLN A 42 14.93 18.73 -21.21
C GLN A 42 14.14 19.14 -19.98
N LEU A 43 14.77 19.05 -18.81
CA LEU A 43 14.15 19.34 -17.51
C LEU A 43 14.98 20.38 -16.75
N PRO A 44 14.40 21.11 -15.77
CA PRO A 44 15.17 21.95 -14.87
C PRO A 44 16.31 21.17 -14.17
N GLY A 45 17.43 21.81 -13.87
CA GLY A 45 18.61 21.13 -13.30
C GLY A 45 18.36 20.45 -11.93
N SER A 46 17.35 20.87 -11.18
CA SER A 46 16.95 20.27 -9.92
C SER A 46 15.86 19.19 -10.06
N ALA A 47 15.33 18.99 -11.28
CA ALA A 47 14.24 18.06 -11.51
C ALA A 47 14.69 16.61 -11.29
N GLN A 48 13.85 15.83 -10.63
CA GLN A 48 14.08 14.41 -10.39
C GLN A 48 13.21 13.56 -11.32
N VAL A 49 13.83 12.58 -11.94
CA VAL A 49 13.13 11.52 -12.65
C VAL A 49 13.11 10.31 -11.72
N THR A 50 11.94 10.02 -11.17
CA THR A 50 11.73 8.89 -10.27
C THR A 50 10.95 7.78 -10.97
N ARG A 51 11.03 6.57 -10.46
CA ARG A 51 10.29 5.45 -11.04
C ARG A 51 9.76 4.49 -9.98
N PHE A 52 8.52 4.08 -10.13
CA PHE A 52 7.98 2.92 -9.45
C PHE A 52 8.08 1.69 -10.36
N GLY A 53 8.67 0.61 -9.84
CA GLY A 53 8.93 -0.64 -10.57
C GLY A 53 8.08 -1.79 -10.03
N PRO A 54 6.76 -1.86 -10.31
CA PRO A 54 5.95 -2.97 -9.83
C PRO A 54 6.27 -4.27 -10.58
N SER A 55 6.46 -5.35 -9.84
CA SER A 55 6.45 -6.71 -10.40
C SER A 55 5.03 -7.27 -10.30
N PRO A 56 4.46 -7.85 -11.39
CA PRO A 56 3.09 -8.35 -11.42
C PRO A 56 2.98 -9.72 -10.70
N THR A 57 3.48 -9.83 -9.46
CA THR A 57 3.60 -11.08 -8.70
C THR A 57 2.56 -11.25 -7.60
N GLY A 58 1.42 -10.57 -7.68
CA GLY A 58 0.31 -10.66 -6.73
C GLY A 58 -0.28 -9.32 -6.31
N PHE A 59 -1.11 -9.35 -5.28
CA PHE A 59 -1.87 -8.18 -4.80
C PHE A 59 -0.99 -6.97 -4.50
N VAL A 60 -1.56 -5.77 -4.71
CA VAL A 60 -0.87 -4.51 -4.42
C VAL A 60 -0.70 -4.35 -2.91
N HIS A 61 0.54 -4.26 -2.47
CA HIS A 61 0.88 -4.04 -1.07
C HIS A 61 0.85 -2.55 -0.74
N ILE A 62 0.30 -2.17 0.43
CA ILE A 62 0.26 -0.76 0.87
C ILE A 62 1.67 -0.14 0.94
N GLY A 63 2.71 -0.93 1.20
CA GLY A 63 4.11 -0.51 1.10
C GLY A 63 4.53 -0.12 -0.32
N GLY A 64 3.90 -0.69 -1.37
CA GLY A 64 4.10 -0.24 -2.75
C GLY A 64 3.50 1.14 -2.99
N ILE A 65 2.28 1.38 -2.49
CA ILE A 65 1.64 2.71 -2.53
C ILE A 65 2.45 3.74 -1.74
N TYR A 66 3.00 3.34 -0.60
CA TYR A 66 3.87 4.19 0.21
C TYR A 66 5.10 4.68 -0.57
N VAL A 67 5.78 3.80 -1.30
CA VAL A 67 6.91 4.17 -2.17
C VAL A 67 6.45 4.99 -3.37
N ALA A 68 5.39 4.56 -4.07
CA ALA A 68 4.84 5.25 -5.24
C ALA A 68 4.39 6.68 -4.93
N MET A 69 3.78 6.89 -3.76
CA MET A 69 3.40 8.21 -3.26
C MET A 69 4.64 9.11 -3.10
N ILE A 70 5.72 8.59 -2.52
CA ILE A 70 6.96 9.37 -2.31
C ILE A 70 7.63 9.65 -3.66
N ASP A 71 7.73 8.66 -4.56
CA ASP A 71 8.26 8.83 -5.92
C ASP A 71 7.51 9.95 -6.67
N ARG A 72 6.17 9.92 -6.62
CA ARG A 72 5.32 10.92 -7.26
C ARG A 72 5.49 12.29 -6.64
N ASP A 73 5.54 12.39 -5.30
CA ASP A 73 5.70 13.64 -4.58
C ASP A 73 7.02 14.34 -4.95
N ILE A 74 8.13 13.60 -4.92
CA ILE A 74 9.46 14.11 -5.27
C ILE A 74 9.51 14.60 -6.73
N ALA A 75 8.99 13.82 -7.67
CA ALA A 75 8.93 14.21 -9.08
C ALA A 75 8.11 15.49 -9.26
N THR A 76 6.93 15.56 -8.67
CA THR A 76 6.02 16.72 -8.78
C THR A 76 6.69 18.00 -8.24
N HIS A 77 7.22 17.96 -7.02
CA HIS A 77 7.78 19.15 -6.38
C HIS A 77 9.11 19.61 -6.98
N SER A 78 9.86 18.69 -7.60
CA SER A 78 11.08 19.03 -8.35
C SER A 78 10.81 19.47 -9.78
N ARG A 79 9.55 19.46 -10.25
CA ARG A 79 9.17 19.65 -11.67
C ARG A 79 9.84 18.63 -12.59
N GLY A 80 9.95 17.41 -12.12
CA GLY A 80 10.53 16.27 -12.80
C GLY A 80 9.49 15.37 -13.45
N VAL A 81 9.80 14.07 -13.49
CA VAL A 81 8.94 13.05 -14.12
C VAL A 81 8.80 11.86 -13.20
N TYR A 82 7.58 11.40 -12.98
CA TYR A 82 7.28 10.14 -12.32
C TYR A 82 6.86 9.10 -13.36
N LEU A 83 7.60 8.02 -13.49
CA LEU A 83 7.27 6.95 -14.40
C LEU A 83 6.96 5.63 -13.68
N VAL A 84 6.12 4.81 -14.31
CA VAL A 84 5.86 3.43 -13.88
C VAL A 84 6.42 2.47 -14.92
N ARG A 85 7.32 1.59 -14.48
CA ARG A 85 7.92 0.54 -15.29
C ARG A 85 7.55 -0.83 -14.75
N VAL A 86 6.81 -1.61 -15.53
CA VAL A 86 6.44 -2.99 -15.16
C VAL A 86 7.69 -3.87 -15.22
N GLU A 87 8.09 -4.41 -14.07
CA GLU A 87 9.26 -5.27 -13.93
C GLU A 87 8.85 -6.75 -13.96
N ASP A 88 8.56 -7.24 -15.16
CA ASP A 88 8.03 -8.56 -15.49
C ASP A 88 9.05 -9.50 -16.13
N THR A 89 10.33 -9.32 -15.84
CA THR A 89 11.38 -10.21 -16.36
C THR A 89 11.24 -11.65 -15.86
N ASP A 90 10.51 -11.90 -14.78
CA ASP A 90 10.20 -13.24 -14.26
C ASP A 90 8.73 -13.60 -14.51
N THR A 91 8.46 -14.06 -15.71
CA THR A 91 7.13 -14.43 -16.18
C THR A 91 6.53 -15.64 -15.41
N SER A 92 7.37 -16.46 -14.76
CA SER A 92 6.90 -17.63 -13.99
C SER A 92 6.13 -17.25 -12.74
N ARG A 93 6.27 -16.03 -12.26
CA ARG A 93 5.60 -15.51 -11.06
C ARG A 93 4.52 -14.47 -11.35
N GLU A 94 4.21 -14.26 -12.63
CA GLU A 94 3.16 -13.32 -13.01
C GLU A 94 1.78 -13.83 -12.59
N VAL A 95 1.01 -12.96 -11.93
CA VAL A 95 -0.36 -13.24 -11.51
C VAL A 95 -1.33 -12.48 -12.42
N ALA A 96 -2.25 -13.21 -13.03
CA ALA A 96 -3.27 -12.61 -13.90
C ALA A 96 -4.06 -11.53 -13.14
N GLY A 97 -4.24 -10.37 -13.77
CA GLY A 97 -4.97 -9.24 -13.19
C GLY A 97 -4.16 -8.33 -12.24
N ALA A 98 -2.90 -8.68 -11.91
CA ALA A 98 -2.09 -7.85 -11.01
C ALA A 98 -1.93 -6.41 -11.50
N LEU A 99 -1.75 -6.19 -12.79
CA LEU A 99 -1.63 -4.83 -13.36
C LEU A 99 -2.93 -4.05 -13.27
N THR A 100 -4.09 -4.70 -13.45
CA THR A 100 -5.41 -4.06 -13.26
C THR A 100 -5.60 -3.63 -11.81
N GLN A 101 -5.12 -4.42 -10.84
CA GLN A 101 -5.16 -4.05 -9.43
C GLN A 101 -4.26 -2.84 -9.12
N PHE A 102 -3.08 -2.75 -9.76
CA PHE A 102 -2.24 -1.55 -9.66
C PHE A 102 -2.94 -0.30 -10.21
N ALA A 103 -3.54 -0.39 -11.38
CA ALA A 103 -4.29 0.71 -11.98
C ALA A 103 -5.43 1.17 -11.05
N ARG A 104 -6.24 0.24 -10.55
CA ARG A 104 -7.30 0.53 -9.57
C ARG A 104 -6.78 1.18 -8.30
N ALA A 105 -5.66 0.69 -7.76
CA ALA A 105 -5.04 1.27 -6.58
C ALA A 105 -4.55 2.70 -6.84
N PHE A 106 -3.91 2.94 -7.98
CA PHE A 106 -3.43 4.27 -8.35
C PHE A 106 -4.58 5.25 -8.55
N ASP A 107 -5.67 4.83 -9.20
CA ASP A 107 -6.88 5.64 -9.35
C ASP A 107 -7.49 6.00 -7.99
N TYR A 108 -7.61 5.02 -7.10
CA TYR A 108 -8.13 5.23 -5.75
C TYR A 108 -7.31 6.25 -4.94
N PHE A 109 -5.99 6.20 -5.02
CA PHE A 109 -5.09 7.15 -4.36
C PHE A 109 -4.81 8.42 -5.16
N GLY A 110 -5.34 8.56 -6.36
CA GLY A 110 -5.05 9.69 -7.24
C GLY A 110 -3.57 9.80 -7.64
N ILE A 111 -2.83 8.68 -7.66
CA ILE A 111 -1.42 8.63 -8.06
C ILE A 111 -1.34 8.59 -9.58
N ARG A 112 -1.21 9.78 -10.18
CA ARG A 112 -1.11 9.91 -11.64
C ARG A 112 0.34 9.76 -12.09
N THR A 113 0.55 9.00 -13.17
CA THR A 113 1.85 8.80 -13.81
C THR A 113 2.07 9.82 -14.92
N ASP A 114 3.30 10.29 -15.08
CA ASP A 114 3.68 11.12 -16.22
C ASP A 114 4.09 10.25 -17.41
N GLU A 115 4.58 9.03 -17.15
CA GLU A 115 4.93 8.04 -18.16
C GLU A 115 4.63 6.62 -17.66
N SER A 116 4.05 5.79 -18.53
CA SER A 116 3.71 4.40 -18.25
C SER A 116 3.64 3.58 -19.56
N ASP A 117 3.21 2.32 -19.47
CA ASP A 117 3.01 1.47 -20.65
C ASP A 117 1.97 2.04 -21.65
N GLU A 118 1.09 2.93 -21.16
CA GLU A 118 0.05 3.58 -21.96
C GLU A 118 0.53 4.86 -22.65
N HIS A 119 1.48 5.56 -22.08
CA HIS A 119 1.96 6.85 -22.60
C HIS A 119 3.40 7.15 -22.15
N GLY A 120 4.12 7.90 -22.97
CA GLY A 120 5.48 8.33 -22.70
C GLY A 120 6.41 8.21 -23.90
N ARG A 121 7.62 8.76 -23.78
CA ARG A 121 8.61 8.83 -24.88
C ARG A 121 9.78 7.87 -24.70
N TYR A 122 9.94 7.28 -23.52
CA TYR A 122 11.06 6.41 -23.15
C TYR A 122 10.67 4.93 -23.05
N GLY A 123 9.48 4.60 -23.55
CA GLY A 123 8.97 3.22 -23.62
C GLY A 123 9.70 2.33 -24.63
N PRO A 124 9.38 1.03 -24.61
CA PRO A 124 8.37 0.37 -23.79
C PRO A 124 8.65 0.49 -22.29
N TYR A 125 7.58 0.62 -21.49
CA TYR A 125 7.70 0.66 -20.02
C TYR A 125 7.46 -0.70 -19.36
N ARG A 126 7.38 -1.75 -20.17
CA ARG A 126 7.32 -3.14 -19.74
C ARG A 126 8.65 -3.82 -20.07
N GLN A 127 9.30 -4.43 -19.08
CA GLN A 127 10.64 -5.00 -19.28
C GLN A 127 10.63 -6.17 -20.28
N SER A 128 9.60 -7.01 -20.30
CA SER A 128 9.46 -8.10 -21.28
C SER A 128 9.43 -7.62 -22.75
N ALA A 129 9.02 -6.38 -22.99
CA ALA A 129 9.00 -5.78 -24.33
C ALA A 129 10.33 -5.08 -24.73
N ARG A 130 11.38 -5.20 -23.91
CA ARG A 130 12.67 -4.53 -24.11
C ARG A 130 13.82 -5.47 -24.45
N GLU A 131 13.52 -6.70 -24.86
CA GLU A 131 14.53 -7.75 -25.13
C GLU A 131 15.69 -7.26 -26.01
N SER A 132 15.40 -6.63 -27.15
CA SER A 132 16.43 -6.12 -28.08
C SER A 132 17.37 -5.09 -27.44
N ILE A 133 16.86 -4.28 -26.50
CA ILE A 133 17.68 -3.33 -25.75
C ILE A 133 18.68 -4.10 -24.88
N TYR A 134 18.19 -5.05 -24.09
CA TYR A 134 19.05 -5.84 -23.20
C TYR A 134 20.09 -6.66 -23.96
N LEU A 135 19.68 -7.32 -25.05
CA LEU A 135 20.60 -8.08 -25.90
C LEU A 135 21.71 -7.21 -26.46
N THR A 136 21.41 -5.95 -26.85
CA THR A 136 22.42 -4.99 -27.32
C THR A 136 23.52 -4.76 -26.26
N TYR A 137 23.12 -4.44 -25.03
CA TYR A 137 24.10 -4.12 -23.99
C TYR A 137 24.80 -5.37 -23.44
N VAL A 138 24.17 -6.55 -23.47
CA VAL A 138 24.85 -7.82 -23.17
C VAL A 138 25.92 -8.12 -24.23
N ARG A 139 25.61 -7.97 -25.53
CA ARG A 139 26.58 -8.12 -26.63
C ARG A 139 27.77 -7.19 -26.44
N GLU A 140 27.52 -5.95 -26.02
CA GLU A 140 28.59 -4.97 -25.78
C GLU A 140 29.51 -5.39 -24.62
N LEU A 141 28.93 -5.90 -23.50
CA LEU A 141 29.72 -6.41 -22.38
C LEU A 141 30.54 -7.65 -22.76
N LEU A 142 30.02 -8.55 -23.60
CA LEU A 142 30.77 -9.70 -24.12
C LEU A 142 31.91 -9.25 -25.01
N ARG A 143 31.71 -8.28 -25.90
CA ARG A 143 32.75 -7.70 -26.78
C ARG A 143 33.88 -7.02 -25.98
N GLN A 144 33.59 -6.54 -24.77
CA GLN A 144 34.56 -5.87 -23.87
C GLN A 144 35.17 -6.81 -22.83
N ASP A 145 34.91 -8.11 -22.89
CA ASP A 145 35.28 -9.11 -21.86
C ASP A 145 34.81 -8.77 -20.44
N LYS A 146 33.72 -8.01 -20.33
CA LYS A 146 33.05 -7.69 -19.05
C LYS A 146 31.94 -8.66 -18.71
N ALA A 147 31.66 -9.62 -19.60
CA ALA A 147 30.72 -10.72 -19.43
C ALA A 147 31.23 -11.95 -20.19
N TYR A 148 30.70 -13.12 -19.85
CA TYR A 148 31.08 -14.37 -20.49
C TYR A 148 29.92 -15.37 -20.52
N LEU A 149 30.02 -16.39 -21.40
CA LEU A 149 29.05 -17.46 -21.50
C LEU A 149 29.30 -18.51 -20.40
N CYS A 150 28.26 -18.94 -19.75
CA CYS A 150 28.35 -19.94 -18.68
C CYS A 150 27.40 -21.11 -18.97
N PHE A 151 27.97 -22.29 -19.16
CA PHE A 151 27.28 -23.54 -19.42
C PHE A 151 27.14 -24.42 -18.16
N ALA A 152 27.44 -23.86 -16.98
CA ALA A 152 27.33 -24.61 -15.73
C ALA A 152 25.90 -25.13 -15.53
N THR A 153 25.79 -26.43 -15.32
CA THR A 153 24.54 -27.12 -15.05
C THR A 153 24.05 -26.84 -13.62
N LYS A 154 22.78 -27.15 -13.37
CA LYS A 154 22.21 -27.06 -12.02
C LYS A 154 22.96 -27.94 -11.01
N ASP A 155 23.38 -29.12 -11.43
CA ASP A 155 24.09 -30.06 -10.57
C ASP A 155 25.49 -29.56 -10.23
N GLU A 156 26.25 -29.02 -11.20
CA GLU A 156 27.56 -28.38 -10.97
C GLU A 156 27.43 -27.19 -10.01
N LEU A 157 26.41 -26.34 -10.17
CA LEU A 157 26.16 -25.22 -9.27
C LEU A 157 25.78 -25.67 -7.86
N ALA A 158 25.03 -26.76 -7.74
CA ALA A 158 24.69 -27.36 -6.44
C ALA A 158 25.94 -27.96 -5.76
N ASP A 159 26.81 -28.67 -6.51
CA ASP A 159 28.07 -29.20 -5.98
C ASP A 159 29.00 -28.07 -5.50
N ILE A 160 29.16 -27.02 -6.30
CA ILE A 160 29.92 -25.82 -5.91
C ILE A 160 29.39 -25.27 -4.58
N THR A 161 28.08 -25.08 -4.48
CA THR A 161 27.45 -24.54 -3.26
C THR A 161 27.70 -25.46 -2.05
N ALA A 162 27.54 -26.78 -2.21
CA ALA A 162 27.76 -27.74 -1.15
C ALA A 162 29.22 -27.77 -0.66
N ARG A 163 30.19 -27.69 -1.58
CA ARG A 163 31.62 -27.64 -1.25
C ARG A 163 31.99 -26.32 -0.55
N GLN A 164 31.43 -25.20 -0.97
CA GLN A 164 31.64 -23.90 -0.30
C GLN A 164 31.07 -23.92 1.13
N GLN A 165 29.88 -24.50 1.31
CA GLN A 165 29.28 -24.66 2.64
C GLN A 165 30.12 -25.56 3.55
N ALA A 166 30.60 -26.68 3.03
CA ALA A 166 31.50 -27.59 3.76
C ALA A 166 32.81 -26.91 4.17
N ALA A 167 33.35 -26.04 3.31
CA ALA A 167 34.53 -25.24 3.58
C ALA A 167 34.26 -24.02 4.47
N LYS A 168 32.99 -23.76 4.85
CA LYS A 168 32.55 -22.58 5.62
C LYS A 168 32.95 -21.24 4.99
N ILE A 169 32.96 -21.17 3.66
CA ILE A 169 33.18 -19.93 2.91
C ILE A 169 31.85 -19.44 2.32
N PRO A 170 31.72 -18.15 2.03
CA PRO A 170 30.53 -17.60 1.40
C PRO A 170 30.21 -18.31 0.08
N THR A 171 28.95 -18.70 -0.09
CA THR A 171 28.47 -19.34 -1.32
C THR A 171 28.36 -18.32 -2.46
N GLY A 172 28.60 -18.78 -3.69
CA GLY A 172 28.47 -17.96 -4.88
C GLY A 172 29.31 -18.49 -6.05
N TYR A 173 29.21 -17.80 -7.18
CA TYR A 173 29.94 -18.13 -8.40
C TYR A 173 31.02 -17.08 -8.66
N TYR A 174 32.22 -17.30 -8.15
CA TYR A 174 33.32 -16.33 -8.16
C TYR A 174 34.70 -17.01 -8.09
N GLY A 175 35.74 -16.35 -8.57
CA GLY A 175 37.11 -16.83 -8.56
C GLY A 175 37.23 -18.23 -9.18
N SER A 176 37.96 -19.14 -8.53
CA SER A 176 38.11 -20.55 -8.99
C SER A 176 36.81 -21.37 -8.97
N TRP A 177 35.76 -20.88 -8.27
CA TRP A 177 34.43 -21.50 -8.28
C TRP A 177 33.61 -21.12 -9.52
N ALA A 178 34.02 -20.08 -10.24
CA ALA A 178 33.39 -19.66 -11.49
C ALA A 178 34.00 -20.44 -12.67
N ILE A 179 33.69 -21.72 -12.78
CA ILE A 179 34.33 -22.71 -13.67
C ILE A 179 34.30 -22.36 -15.16
N TRP A 180 33.43 -21.45 -15.60
CA TRP A 180 33.34 -20.97 -16.98
C TRP A 180 33.92 -19.56 -17.18
N ARG A 181 34.40 -18.91 -16.11
CA ARG A 181 34.89 -17.51 -16.17
C ARG A 181 36.06 -17.35 -17.14
N ASP A 182 37.03 -18.26 -17.06
CA ASP A 182 38.26 -18.23 -17.84
C ASP A 182 38.38 -19.51 -18.68
N ALA A 183 37.25 -20.01 -19.17
CA ALA A 183 37.21 -21.20 -20.00
C ALA A 183 37.89 -20.97 -21.34
N ASP A 184 38.60 -22.01 -21.85
CA ASP A 184 39.21 -21.99 -23.18
C ASP A 184 38.12 -21.67 -24.24
N PRO A 185 38.37 -20.69 -25.13
CA PRO A 185 37.48 -20.37 -26.23
C PRO A 185 37.08 -21.59 -27.08
N ALA A 186 37.98 -22.57 -27.26
CA ALA A 186 37.67 -23.80 -27.98
C ALA A 186 36.66 -24.65 -27.26
N ALA A 187 36.70 -24.71 -25.90
CA ALA A 187 35.70 -25.42 -25.09
C ALA A 187 34.32 -24.72 -25.18
N VAL A 188 34.34 -23.37 -25.17
CA VAL A 188 33.10 -22.59 -25.35
C VAL A 188 32.50 -22.83 -26.75
N GLN A 189 33.31 -22.79 -27.80
CA GLN A 189 32.86 -23.06 -29.19
C GLN A 189 32.31 -24.50 -29.34
N THR A 190 32.95 -25.48 -28.69
CA THR A 190 32.45 -26.86 -28.67
C THR A 190 31.06 -26.93 -28.05
N LYS A 191 30.85 -26.26 -26.91
CA LYS A 191 29.53 -26.22 -26.26
C LYS A 191 28.48 -25.51 -27.10
N LEU A 192 28.85 -24.44 -27.78
CA LEU A 192 27.96 -23.76 -28.74
C LEU A 192 27.59 -24.64 -29.93
N ALA A 193 28.56 -25.40 -30.50
CA ALA A 193 28.32 -26.32 -31.60
C ALA A 193 27.45 -27.53 -31.18
N GLU A 194 27.52 -27.96 -29.94
CA GLU A 194 26.62 -28.98 -29.33
C GLU A 194 25.21 -28.44 -29.10
N GLY A 195 24.95 -27.14 -29.27
CA GLY A 195 23.67 -26.50 -28.95
C GLY A 195 23.36 -26.45 -27.44
N ALA A 196 24.38 -26.55 -26.59
CA ALA A 196 24.21 -26.55 -25.14
C ALA A 196 23.62 -25.20 -24.66
N PRO A 197 22.59 -25.20 -23.79
CA PRO A 197 22.02 -23.96 -23.25
C PRO A 197 23.04 -23.27 -22.34
N TYR A 198 23.05 -21.92 -22.39
CA TYR A 198 23.94 -21.11 -21.59
C TYR A 198 23.26 -19.85 -21.07
N VAL A 199 23.75 -19.35 -19.95
CA VAL A 199 23.45 -18.01 -19.43
C VAL A 199 24.62 -17.08 -19.71
N VAL A 200 24.38 -15.74 -19.66
CA VAL A 200 25.48 -14.77 -19.66
C VAL A 200 25.68 -14.26 -18.25
N ARG A 201 26.94 -14.32 -17.78
CA ARG A 201 27.32 -13.80 -16.48
C ARG A 201 28.15 -12.52 -16.61
N PHE A 202 27.89 -11.59 -15.71
CA PHE A 202 28.77 -10.44 -15.49
C PHE A 202 30.09 -10.91 -14.90
N ARG A 203 31.19 -10.42 -15.41
CA ARG A 203 32.53 -10.64 -14.86
C ARG A 203 32.77 -9.61 -13.75
N ALA A 204 32.57 -10.00 -12.49
CA ALA A 204 32.88 -9.14 -11.36
C ALA A 204 34.39 -8.79 -11.34
N PRO A 205 34.79 -7.59 -10.87
CA PRO A 205 36.22 -7.22 -10.79
C PRO A 205 37.01 -8.23 -9.96
N ASP A 206 38.19 -8.60 -10.43
CA ASP A 206 39.06 -9.63 -9.79
C ASP A 206 39.50 -9.22 -8.39
N ASP A 207 39.67 -7.92 -8.16
CA ASP A 207 40.08 -7.34 -6.90
C ASP A 207 38.90 -7.03 -5.93
N ALA A 208 37.67 -7.38 -6.30
CA ALA A 208 36.49 -7.08 -5.47
C ALA A 208 36.50 -7.78 -4.10
N ALA A 209 37.19 -8.92 -3.99
CA ALA A 209 37.23 -9.67 -2.74
C ALA A 209 37.89 -8.87 -1.61
N GLY A 210 37.14 -8.64 -0.51
CA GLY A 210 37.60 -7.86 0.64
C GLY A 210 37.59 -6.35 0.46
N GLN A 211 37.21 -5.86 -0.74
CA GLN A 211 37.00 -4.42 -0.95
C GLN A 211 35.64 -3.96 -0.40
N ARG A 212 35.58 -2.69 -0.03
CA ARG A 212 34.36 -2.03 0.41
C ARG A 212 34.02 -0.87 -0.51
N VAL A 213 32.73 -0.78 -0.85
CA VAL A 213 32.16 0.30 -1.69
C VAL A 213 31.45 1.29 -0.77
N ARG A 214 31.88 2.53 -0.82
CA ARG A 214 31.20 3.66 -0.16
C ARG A 214 30.26 4.34 -1.13
N PHE A 215 29.07 4.68 -0.65
CA PHE A 215 28.07 5.44 -1.41
C PHE A 215 27.18 6.23 -0.47
N THR A 216 26.66 7.33 -0.97
CA THR A 216 25.70 8.18 -0.24
C THR A 216 24.29 7.75 -0.58
N ASP A 217 23.51 7.46 0.45
CA ASP A 217 22.05 7.29 0.36
C ASP A 217 21.37 8.57 0.86
N VAL A 218 20.35 9.04 0.14
CA VAL A 218 19.70 10.33 0.47
C VAL A 218 19.02 10.32 1.85
N ILE A 219 18.53 9.16 2.29
CA ILE A 219 17.83 9.00 3.57
C ILE A 219 18.82 8.61 4.69
N ARG A 220 19.78 7.73 4.35
CA ARG A 220 20.62 7.06 5.35
C ARG A 220 22.04 7.63 5.47
N GLY A 221 22.39 8.61 4.61
CA GLY A 221 23.72 9.20 4.57
C GLY A 221 24.77 8.26 3.98
N GLU A 222 25.99 8.36 4.47
CA GLU A 222 27.11 7.55 3.99
C GLU A 222 26.97 6.09 4.45
N LEU A 223 27.00 5.19 3.48
CA LEU A 223 26.94 3.74 3.69
C LEU A 223 28.19 3.08 3.10
N GLU A 224 28.56 1.95 3.69
CA GLU A 224 29.69 1.15 3.25
C GLU A 224 29.31 -0.34 3.26
N HIS A 225 29.43 -0.98 2.09
CA HIS A 225 29.12 -2.40 1.91
C HIS A 225 30.27 -3.12 1.22
N GLU A 226 30.34 -4.45 1.38
CA GLU A 226 31.29 -5.26 0.64
C GLU A 226 31.03 -5.16 -0.87
N ALA A 227 32.10 -5.07 -1.67
CA ALA A 227 32.02 -5.10 -3.12
C ALA A 227 31.44 -6.46 -3.57
N ASN A 228 30.64 -6.46 -4.63
CA ASN A 228 30.17 -7.71 -5.20
C ASN A 228 31.30 -8.45 -5.90
N ARG A 229 31.56 -9.70 -5.48
CA ARG A 229 32.54 -10.60 -6.08
C ARG A 229 31.92 -11.71 -6.93
N ASN A 230 30.57 -11.83 -6.89
CA ASN A 230 29.88 -12.87 -7.63
C ASN A 230 29.71 -12.49 -9.10
N ASP A 231 30.00 -13.43 -9.97
CA ASP A 231 29.68 -13.34 -11.38
C ASP A 231 28.18 -13.61 -11.60
N THR A 232 27.40 -12.56 -11.38
CA THR A 232 25.94 -12.63 -11.40
C THR A 232 25.44 -12.88 -12.82
N VAL A 233 24.42 -13.72 -12.96
CA VAL A 233 23.72 -13.90 -14.25
C VAL A 233 23.08 -12.57 -14.63
N ILE A 234 23.41 -12.05 -15.81
CA ILE A 234 22.82 -10.82 -16.37
C ILE A 234 21.81 -11.12 -17.47
N LEU A 235 21.96 -12.24 -18.20
CA LEU A 235 21.00 -12.69 -19.20
C LEU A 235 20.65 -14.15 -18.95
N LYS A 236 19.37 -14.46 -18.96
CA LYS A 236 18.82 -15.80 -18.73
C LYS A 236 19.24 -16.78 -19.83
N SER A 237 18.88 -18.04 -19.65
CA SER A 237 19.27 -19.13 -20.53
C SER A 237 18.89 -18.91 -22.00
N SER A 238 19.76 -19.38 -22.89
CA SER A 238 19.61 -19.23 -24.35
C SER A 238 18.46 -20.01 -24.95
N ASP A 239 17.87 -20.95 -24.20
CA ASP A 239 16.67 -21.70 -24.58
C ASP A 239 15.34 -21.02 -24.21
N GLN A 240 15.39 -19.84 -23.58
CA GLN A 240 14.21 -19.04 -23.24
C GLN A 240 13.85 -18.05 -24.36
N SER A 241 12.54 -17.87 -24.57
CA SER A 241 12.01 -16.84 -25.47
C SER A 241 10.77 -16.19 -24.84
N PRO A 242 10.72 -14.87 -24.67
CA PRO A 242 11.82 -13.91 -24.89
C PRO A 242 13.00 -14.15 -23.94
N ARG A 243 14.22 -13.83 -24.40
CA ARG A 243 15.42 -13.99 -23.60
C ARG A 243 15.68 -12.74 -22.76
N LEU A 244 15.17 -12.74 -21.55
CA LEU A 244 15.15 -11.59 -20.66
C LEU A 244 16.35 -11.57 -19.69
N PRO A 245 16.75 -10.38 -19.24
CA PRO A 245 17.80 -10.23 -18.23
C PRO A 245 17.29 -10.62 -16.84
N THR A 246 18.23 -10.65 -15.88
CA THR A 246 17.89 -10.60 -14.46
C THR A 246 17.65 -9.15 -14.02
N TYR A 247 16.97 -8.98 -12.87
CA TYR A 247 16.60 -7.67 -12.33
C TYR A 247 17.77 -6.67 -12.26
N HIS A 248 18.93 -7.09 -11.76
CA HIS A 248 20.07 -6.19 -11.56
C HIS A 248 20.55 -5.55 -12.84
N PHE A 249 20.60 -6.32 -13.92
CA PHE A 249 21.02 -5.82 -15.24
C PHE A 249 19.93 -4.96 -15.89
N ALA A 250 18.67 -5.42 -15.83
CA ALA A 250 17.54 -4.65 -16.33
C ALA A 250 17.47 -3.26 -15.66
N HIS A 251 17.64 -3.21 -14.33
CA HIS A 251 17.69 -1.98 -13.56
C HIS A 251 18.75 -1.00 -14.11
N ALA A 252 20.00 -1.46 -14.32
CA ALA A 252 21.07 -0.59 -14.78
C ALA A 252 20.81 -0.02 -16.19
N VAL A 253 20.35 -0.86 -17.12
CA VAL A 253 20.06 -0.48 -18.51
C VAL A 253 18.85 0.46 -18.59
N ASP A 254 17.77 0.11 -17.91
CA ASP A 254 16.51 0.84 -18.00
C ASP A 254 16.62 2.21 -17.32
N ASP A 255 17.17 2.27 -16.12
CA ASP A 255 17.28 3.53 -15.40
C ASP A 255 18.22 4.52 -16.15
N HIS A 256 19.27 3.99 -16.81
CA HIS A 256 20.09 4.82 -17.69
C HIS A 256 19.30 5.34 -18.91
N LEU A 257 18.65 4.47 -19.66
CA LEU A 257 17.97 4.85 -20.91
C LEU A 257 16.68 5.65 -20.68
N MET A 258 15.98 5.39 -19.57
CA MET A 258 14.82 6.19 -19.17
C MET A 258 15.20 7.50 -18.48
N ARG A 259 16.51 7.73 -18.31
CA ARG A 259 17.07 8.94 -17.69
C ARG A 259 16.57 9.15 -16.26
N VAL A 260 16.42 8.05 -15.51
CA VAL A 260 16.14 8.09 -14.08
C VAL A 260 17.28 8.76 -13.34
N THR A 261 16.99 9.67 -12.42
CA THR A 261 17.99 10.38 -11.63
C THR A 261 18.01 9.92 -10.18
N LEU A 262 16.85 9.50 -9.65
CA LEU A 262 16.67 9.10 -8.27
C LEU A 262 15.85 7.81 -8.19
N VAL A 263 16.36 6.83 -7.47
CA VAL A 263 15.73 5.53 -7.21
C VAL A 263 15.32 5.46 -5.76
N ILE A 264 14.00 5.52 -5.51
CA ILE A 264 13.42 5.32 -4.18
C ILE A 264 12.90 3.89 -4.10
N ARG A 265 13.34 3.12 -3.09
CA ARG A 265 12.96 1.71 -2.93
C ARG A 265 13.15 1.22 -1.50
N GLY A 266 12.70 0.01 -1.19
CA GLY A 266 12.87 -0.59 0.13
C GLY A 266 14.33 -0.85 0.50
N GLU A 267 14.65 -0.77 1.79
CA GLU A 267 16.01 -0.96 2.33
C GLU A 267 16.59 -2.35 2.08
N GLU A 268 15.76 -3.35 1.77
CA GLU A 268 16.20 -4.69 1.39
C GLU A 268 17.13 -4.72 0.18
N TRP A 269 17.16 -3.66 -0.61
CA TRP A 269 17.99 -3.52 -1.80
C TRP A 269 19.33 -2.82 -1.56
N ILE A 270 19.62 -2.35 -0.34
CA ILE A 270 20.87 -1.66 -0.01
C ILE A 270 22.08 -2.54 -0.33
N SER A 271 22.03 -3.82 0.04
CA SER A 271 23.13 -4.78 -0.21
C SER A 271 23.40 -5.04 -1.70
N SER A 272 22.49 -4.66 -2.59
CA SER A 272 22.64 -4.81 -4.04
C SER A 272 23.30 -3.59 -4.70
N VAL A 273 23.44 -2.47 -4.00
CA VAL A 273 24.03 -1.23 -4.56
C VAL A 273 25.46 -1.43 -5.08
N PRO A 274 26.36 -2.18 -4.40
CA PRO A 274 27.69 -2.45 -4.94
C PRO A 274 27.66 -3.13 -6.31
N LEU A 275 26.81 -4.15 -6.49
CA LEU A 275 26.63 -4.81 -7.79
C LEU A 275 26.06 -3.85 -8.84
N HIS A 276 25.05 -3.06 -8.48
CA HIS A 276 24.48 -2.09 -9.42
C HIS A 276 25.52 -1.08 -9.89
N ARG A 277 26.35 -0.54 -8.99
CA ARG A 277 27.43 0.38 -9.36
C ARG A 277 28.46 -0.27 -10.30
N GLN A 278 28.86 -1.52 -10.03
CA GLN A 278 29.74 -2.25 -10.93
C GLN A 278 29.12 -2.45 -12.33
N LEU A 279 27.81 -2.68 -12.41
CA LEU A 279 27.11 -2.79 -13.70
C LEU A 279 27.05 -1.43 -14.42
N PHE A 280 26.75 -0.32 -13.72
CA PHE A 280 26.81 1.03 -14.30
C PHE A 280 28.21 1.34 -14.84
N ASP A 281 29.25 1.07 -14.04
CA ASP A 281 30.63 1.32 -14.43
C ASP A 281 31.04 0.45 -15.64
N ALA A 282 30.68 -0.84 -15.64
CA ALA A 282 30.99 -1.74 -16.76
C ALA A 282 30.29 -1.32 -18.05
N LEU A 283 29.08 -0.78 -17.98
CA LEU A 283 28.33 -0.27 -19.12
C LEU A 283 28.75 1.15 -19.54
N GLY A 284 29.60 1.83 -18.75
CA GLY A 284 30.00 3.21 -18.98
C GLY A 284 28.89 4.23 -18.67
N PHE A 285 27.94 3.85 -17.82
CA PHE A 285 26.79 4.67 -17.43
C PHE A 285 27.08 5.48 -16.17
N LYS A 286 26.47 6.66 -16.06
CA LYS A 286 26.49 7.42 -14.83
C LYS A 286 25.55 6.74 -13.81
N PRO A 287 26.04 6.41 -12.60
CA PRO A 287 25.18 5.84 -11.56
C PRO A 287 24.06 6.79 -11.15
N VAL A 288 22.89 6.21 -10.82
CA VAL A 288 21.74 6.93 -10.25
C VAL A 288 21.97 7.25 -8.77
N THR A 289 21.23 8.21 -8.25
CA THR A 289 21.14 8.46 -6.81
C THR A 289 20.16 7.49 -6.17
N TYR A 290 20.43 7.02 -4.95
CA TYR A 290 19.56 6.10 -4.22
C TYR A 290 19.00 6.71 -2.95
N ALA A 291 17.77 6.36 -2.64
CA ALA A 291 17.09 6.62 -1.38
C ALA A 291 16.39 5.34 -0.89
N HIS A 292 16.91 4.72 0.15
CA HIS A 292 16.36 3.46 0.67
C HIS A 292 15.45 3.73 1.87
N ILE A 293 14.14 3.53 1.65
CA ILE A 293 13.13 3.76 2.67
C ILE A 293 12.92 2.53 3.55
N ALA A 294 12.66 2.78 4.83
CA ALA A 294 12.36 1.73 5.78
C ALA A 294 10.98 1.10 5.50
N PRO A 295 10.80 -0.23 5.69
CA PRO A 295 9.53 -0.89 5.45
C PRO A 295 8.50 -0.52 6.51
N LEU A 296 7.22 -0.61 6.13
CA LEU A 296 6.11 -0.55 7.08
C LEU A 296 6.16 -1.77 8.00
N MET A 297 6.03 -1.53 9.31
CA MET A 297 6.16 -2.54 10.35
C MET A 297 4.84 -2.77 11.07
N LYS A 298 4.67 -3.96 11.64
CA LYS A 298 3.56 -4.31 12.54
C LYS A 298 4.08 -4.65 13.92
N GLN A 299 3.39 -4.16 14.96
CA GLN A 299 3.63 -4.56 16.35
C GLN A 299 3.15 -6.00 16.55
N ILE A 300 4.00 -6.82 17.17
CA ILE A 300 3.68 -8.19 17.56
C ILE A 300 4.14 -8.42 19.02
N PRO A 301 3.64 -9.46 19.71
CA PRO A 301 4.17 -9.84 21.00
C PRO A 301 5.68 -10.07 20.93
N GLY A 302 6.42 -9.37 21.77
CA GLY A 302 7.89 -9.47 21.84
C GLY A 302 8.67 -8.60 20.85
N GLY A 303 8.02 -7.78 20.01
CA GLY A 303 8.75 -6.89 19.10
C GLY A 303 7.94 -6.37 17.93
N LYS A 304 8.64 -6.06 16.84
CA LYS A 304 8.03 -5.63 15.58
C LYS A 304 8.58 -6.42 14.40
N ARG A 305 7.77 -6.64 13.38
CA ARG A 305 8.17 -7.27 12.11
C ARG A 305 7.68 -6.47 10.90
N LYS A 306 8.26 -6.71 9.74
CA LYS A 306 7.77 -6.16 8.47
C LYS A 306 6.31 -6.60 8.23
N LEU A 307 5.47 -5.65 7.80
CA LEU A 307 4.11 -5.92 7.38
C LEU A 307 4.09 -6.92 6.23
N SER A 308 3.25 -7.95 6.30
CA SER A 308 3.30 -9.10 5.41
C SER A 308 1.96 -9.41 4.76
N LYS A 309 1.93 -9.52 3.43
CA LYS A 309 0.73 -9.91 2.65
C LYS A 309 0.07 -11.22 3.12
N ARG A 310 0.86 -12.16 3.67
CA ARG A 310 0.35 -13.49 4.07
C ARG A 310 -0.27 -13.51 5.46
N ALA A 311 0.11 -12.58 6.31
CA ALA A 311 -0.25 -12.60 7.73
C ALA A 311 -1.12 -11.41 8.15
N ASP A 312 -1.14 -10.34 7.36
CA ASP A 312 -1.75 -9.07 7.73
C ASP A 312 -2.71 -8.60 6.63
N PRO A 313 -4.03 -8.60 6.86
CA PRO A 313 -5.01 -8.08 5.90
C PRO A 313 -4.72 -6.65 5.46
N GLU A 314 -4.31 -5.79 6.40
CA GLU A 314 -3.97 -4.39 6.19
C GLU A 314 -2.69 -4.18 5.35
N ALA A 315 -2.00 -5.26 4.99
CA ALA A 315 -0.94 -5.20 3.99
C ALA A 315 -1.47 -5.07 2.56
N SER A 316 -2.72 -5.49 2.30
CA SER A 316 -3.39 -5.34 1.00
C SER A 316 -4.01 -3.95 0.85
N VAL A 317 -3.90 -3.36 -0.34
CA VAL A 317 -4.62 -2.13 -0.68
C VAL A 317 -6.13 -2.36 -0.71
N ASP A 318 -6.58 -3.53 -1.15
CA ASP A 318 -8.01 -3.87 -1.19
C ASP A 318 -8.67 -3.80 0.19
N PHE A 319 -7.94 -4.12 1.27
CA PHE A 319 -8.44 -3.96 2.64
C PHE A 319 -8.97 -2.53 2.91
N TYR A 320 -8.26 -1.51 2.47
CA TYR A 320 -8.65 -0.12 2.68
C TYR A 320 -9.78 0.32 1.74
N ILE A 321 -9.75 -0.14 0.51
CA ILE A 321 -10.78 0.15 -0.50
C ILE A 321 -12.11 -0.49 -0.11
N GLU A 322 -12.10 -1.77 0.29
CA GLU A 322 -13.28 -2.51 0.70
C GLU A 322 -13.88 -1.99 2.01
N ALA A 323 -13.02 -1.62 2.96
CA ALA A 323 -13.47 -0.97 4.18
C ALA A 323 -14.01 0.45 3.92
N GLY A 324 -13.61 1.10 2.82
CA GLY A 324 -14.07 2.43 2.44
C GLY A 324 -13.38 3.57 3.20
N TYR A 325 -12.08 3.46 3.49
CA TYR A 325 -11.33 4.59 4.03
C TYR A 325 -11.19 5.68 2.96
N PRO A 326 -11.36 6.97 3.26
CA PRO A 326 -11.03 8.04 2.33
C PRO A 326 -9.55 8.01 1.93
N SER A 327 -9.25 8.00 0.63
CA SER A 327 -7.87 7.93 0.14
C SER A 327 -6.99 9.07 0.66
N ALA A 328 -7.56 10.27 0.82
CA ALA A 328 -6.85 11.43 1.39
C ALA A 328 -6.38 11.19 2.84
N ALA A 329 -7.20 10.53 3.66
CA ALA A 329 -6.84 10.18 5.03
C ALA A 329 -5.70 9.16 5.08
N ILE A 330 -5.73 8.14 4.19
CA ILE A 330 -4.65 7.15 4.08
C ILE A 330 -3.36 7.82 3.60
N LEU A 331 -3.42 8.68 2.58
CA LEU A 331 -2.25 9.38 2.08
C LEU A 331 -1.64 10.30 3.16
N TYR A 332 -2.47 11.04 3.90
CA TYR A 332 -2.00 11.83 5.03
C TYR A 332 -1.30 10.96 6.08
N TYR A 333 -1.92 9.84 6.44
CA TYR A 333 -1.34 8.87 7.38
C TYR A 333 0.02 8.33 6.89
N LEU A 334 0.12 7.89 5.63
CA LEU A 334 1.36 7.38 5.04
C LEU A 334 2.44 8.46 4.96
N ARG A 335 2.08 9.71 4.64
CA ARG A 335 3.03 10.84 4.65
C ARG A 335 3.59 11.10 6.04
N GLY A 336 2.74 11.01 7.07
CA GLY A 336 3.17 11.09 8.47
C GLY A 336 4.08 9.93 8.90
N LEU A 337 3.89 8.73 8.35
CA LEU A 337 4.80 7.60 8.56
C LEU A 337 6.16 7.80 7.88
N ALA A 338 6.20 8.46 6.72
CA ALA A 338 7.44 8.78 6.03
C ALA A 338 8.24 9.86 6.76
N ASN A 339 7.55 10.92 7.18
CA ASN A 339 8.14 12.05 7.89
C ASN A 339 7.19 12.51 9.00
N GLY A 340 7.57 12.27 10.27
CA GLY A 340 6.76 12.57 11.44
C GLY A 340 6.31 14.05 11.54
N ARG A 341 7.06 15.01 10.97
CA ARG A 341 6.67 16.42 10.95
C ARG A 341 5.42 16.66 10.11
N LEU A 342 5.17 15.86 9.07
CA LEU A 342 3.96 15.98 8.26
C LEU A 342 2.71 15.54 9.03
N ALA A 343 2.85 14.67 10.02
CA ALA A 343 1.75 14.27 10.89
C ALA A 343 1.33 15.34 11.91
N GLU A 344 2.13 16.41 12.06
CA GLU A 344 1.84 17.54 12.95
C GLU A 344 1.10 18.69 12.22
N LEU A 345 1.05 18.63 10.88
CA LEU A 345 0.38 19.63 10.05
C LEU A 345 -1.11 19.29 9.86
N PRO A 346 -1.97 20.29 9.63
CA PRO A 346 -3.33 20.05 9.14
C PRO A 346 -3.31 19.20 7.86
N LEU A 347 -4.31 18.33 7.67
CA LEU A 347 -4.35 17.38 6.56
C LEU A 347 -4.12 18.03 5.20
N SER A 348 -4.82 19.13 4.89
CA SER A 348 -4.69 19.85 3.61
C SER A 348 -3.29 20.40 3.38
N GLU A 349 -2.65 20.90 4.43
CA GLU A 349 -1.28 21.40 4.39
C GLU A 349 -0.28 20.26 4.24
N ALA A 350 -0.43 19.18 5.00
CA ALA A 350 0.43 18.02 4.91
C ALA A 350 0.41 17.37 3.54
N LEU A 351 -0.77 17.29 2.87
CA LEU A 351 -0.90 16.72 1.53
C LEU A 351 -0.23 17.57 0.44
N SER A 352 -0.08 18.89 0.65
CA SER A 352 0.57 19.81 -0.28
C SER A 352 2.04 20.12 0.05
N THR A 353 2.49 19.82 1.27
CA THR A 353 3.88 20.06 1.72
C THR A 353 4.82 19.02 1.11
N PRO A 354 5.93 19.39 0.46
CA PRO A 354 6.87 18.45 -0.12
C PRO A 354 7.43 17.45 0.89
N ILE A 355 7.49 16.17 0.53
CA ILE A 355 8.24 15.17 1.30
C ILE A 355 9.73 15.43 1.12
N ARG A 356 10.45 15.55 2.21
CA ARG A 356 11.90 15.71 2.21
C ARG A 356 12.56 14.39 2.61
N LEU A 357 13.28 13.78 1.66
CA LEU A 357 13.93 12.47 1.87
C LEU A 357 14.97 12.51 3.00
N ASP A 358 15.68 13.61 3.16
CA ASP A 358 16.65 13.83 4.26
C ASP A 358 16.01 13.91 5.66
N GLN A 359 14.67 13.97 5.73
CA GLN A 359 13.88 13.99 6.96
C GLN A 359 13.06 12.70 7.14
N CYS A 360 13.14 11.76 6.20
CA CYS A 360 12.48 10.46 6.34
C CYS A 360 13.14 9.61 7.44
N GLY A 361 12.30 8.88 8.19
CA GLY A 361 12.79 7.99 9.24
C GLY A 361 13.60 6.82 8.70
N VAL A 362 14.74 6.53 9.34
CA VAL A 362 15.57 5.35 9.01
C VAL A 362 15.03 4.07 9.67
N ALA A 363 14.20 4.19 10.70
CA ALA A 363 13.55 3.06 11.36
C ALA A 363 12.17 2.81 10.74
N GLY A 364 11.81 1.54 10.56
CA GLY A 364 10.51 1.17 10.01
C GLY A 364 9.36 1.65 10.90
N PRO A 365 8.44 2.51 10.38
CA PRO A 365 7.30 3.01 11.12
C PRO A 365 6.28 1.91 11.37
N LEU A 366 5.59 1.96 12.52
CA LEU A 366 4.52 1.03 12.87
C LEU A 366 3.20 1.45 12.19
N VAL A 367 2.55 0.50 11.55
CA VAL A 367 1.18 0.65 11.07
C VAL A 367 0.24 0.46 12.26
N ASP A 368 -0.57 1.47 12.52
CA ASP A 368 -1.57 1.53 13.58
C ASP A 368 -2.93 1.92 12.98
N LEU A 369 -3.85 0.96 12.92
CA LEU A 369 -5.18 1.17 12.36
C LEU A 369 -6.06 2.03 13.25
N VAL A 370 -5.86 2.03 14.57
CA VAL A 370 -6.62 2.92 15.48
C VAL A 370 -6.28 4.38 15.18
N LYS A 371 -4.99 4.68 14.99
CA LYS A 371 -4.57 6.01 14.56
C LYS A 371 -5.11 6.39 13.19
N LEU A 372 -5.19 5.44 12.26
CA LEU A 372 -5.79 5.69 10.94
C LEU A 372 -7.30 5.96 11.05
N ASP A 373 -8.02 5.21 11.90
CA ASP A 373 -9.43 5.43 12.17
C ASP A 373 -9.66 6.85 12.70
N ASP A 374 -8.89 7.29 13.69
CA ASP A 374 -8.98 8.66 14.24
C ASP A 374 -8.72 9.73 13.16
N ILE A 375 -7.66 9.59 12.36
CA ILE A 375 -7.33 10.49 11.25
C ILE A 375 -8.46 10.54 10.23
N SER A 376 -9.02 9.40 9.90
CA SER A 376 -10.11 9.27 8.93
C SER A 376 -11.40 9.92 9.44
N ALA A 377 -11.73 9.71 10.72
CA ALA A 377 -12.88 10.36 11.35
C ALA A 377 -12.73 11.90 11.38
N ASP A 378 -11.53 12.38 11.68
CA ASP A 378 -11.21 13.81 11.63
C ASP A 378 -11.38 14.39 10.22
N TYR A 379 -10.90 13.67 9.20
CA TYR A 379 -11.08 14.07 7.82
C TYR A 379 -12.56 14.10 7.40
N ILE A 380 -13.32 13.01 7.70
CA ILE A 380 -14.75 12.92 7.37
C ILE A 380 -15.54 14.03 8.11
N ALA A 381 -15.15 14.39 9.33
CA ALA A 381 -15.77 15.47 10.07
C ALA A 381 -15.63 16.85 9.37
N THR A 382 -14.63 17.03 8.51
CA THR A 382 -14.48 18.27 7.69
C THR A 382 -15.36 18.31 6.45
N MET A 383 -15.97 17.17 6.06
CA MET A 383 -16.78 17.06 4.85
C MET A 383 -18.22 17.51 5.09
N SER A 384 -18.83 18.12 4.07
CA SER A 384 -20.27 18.43 4.11
C SER A 384 -21.13 17.16 3.96
N GLY A 385 -22.37 17.21 4.43
CA GLY A 385 -23.34 16.11 4.28
C GLY A 385 -23.45 15.59 2.83
N PRO A 386 -23.60 16.44 1.81
CA PRO A 386 -23.60 16.02 0.41
C PRO A 386 -22.32 15.31 -0.04
N GLN A 387 -21.15 15.75 0.41
CA GLN A 387 -19.88 15.09 0.09
C GLN A 387 -19.77 13.69 0.72
N ILE A 388 -20.23 13.55 1.97
CA ILE A 388 -20.27 12.25 2.66
C ILE A 388 -21.25 11.32 1.94
N LEU A 389 -22.46 11.80 1.61
CA LEU A 389 -23.49 11.01 0.93
C LEU A 389 -22.98 10.48 -0.43
N ASP A 390 -22.36 11.33 -1.24
CA ASP A 390 -21.79 10.97 -2.54
C ASP A 390 -20.69 9.90 -2.40
N ALA A 391 -19.78 10.08 -1.43
CA ALA A 391 -18.70 9.13 -1.16
C ALA A 391 -19.25 7.77 -0.67
N VAL A 392 -20.22 7.78 0.25
CA VAL A 392 -20.85 6.55 0.75
C VAL A 392 -21.61 5.83 -0.36
N ARG A 393 -22.38 6.53 -1.20
CA ARG A 393 -23.09 5.96 -2.36
C ARG A 393 -22.13 5.31 -3.35
N THR A 394 -21.05 6.01 -3.69
CA THR A 394 -20.00 5.49 -4.59
C THR A 394 -19.38 4.21 -4.05
N TRP A 395 -19.06 4.17 -2.76
CA TRP A 395 -18.55 2.98 -2.10
C TRP A 395 -19.60 1.86 -2.03
N ALA A 396 -20.83 2.20 -1.60
CA ALA A 396 -21.90 1.24 -1.40
C ALA A 396 -22.34 0.57 -2.71
N ALA A 397 -22.31 1.29 -3.83
CA ALA A 397 -22.62 0.71 -5.15
C ALA A 397 -21.74 -0.52 -5.47
N GLN A 398 -20.55 -0.62 -4.91
CA GLN A 398 -19.64 -1.73 -5.11
C GLN A 398 -19.68 -2.76 -3.97
N PHE A 399 -19.84 -2.31 -2.72
CA PHE A 399 -19.60 -3.15 -1.54
C PHE A 399 -20.83 -3.38 -0.66
N ASP A 400 -21.88 -2.58 -0.82
CA ASP A 400 -23.16 -2.71 -0.07
C ASP A 400 -24.34 -2.25 -0.95
N PRO A 401 -24.73 -3.04 -1.98
CA PRO A 401 -25.78 -2.66 -2.93
C PRO A 401 -27.14 -2.32 -2.30
N ASP A 402 -27.47 -2.96 -1.19
CA ASP A 402 -28.73 -2.67 -0.47
C ASP A 402 -28.70 -1.26 0.12
N LEU A 403 -27.58 -0.87 0.74
CA LEU A 403 -27.38 0.49 1.22
C LEU A 403 -27.40 1.49 0.07
N ALA A 404 -26.73 1.19 -1.06
CA ALA A 404 -26.76 2.07 -2.23
C ALA A 404 -28.19 2.33 -2.72
N THR A 405 -29.00 1.27 -2.82
CA THR A 405 -30.41 1.37 -3.24
C THR A 405 -31.21 2.27 -2.29
N VAL A 406 -31.03 2.12 -0.98
CA VAL A 406 -31.74 2.95 0.01
C VAL A 406 -31.29 4.41 -0.09
N LEU A 407 -29.99 4.68 -0.22
CA LEU A 407 -29.49 6.06 -0.33
C LEU A 407 -29.89 6.73 -1.65
N ASP A 408 -30.12 5.96 -2.71
CA ASP A 408 -30.64 6.46 -3.99
C ASP A 408 -32.13 6.81 -3.94
N THR A 409 -32.91 6.05 -3.16
CA THR A 409 -34.36 6.25 -3.03
C THR A 409 -34.71 7.31 -1.97
N GLU A 410 -33.87 7.49 -0.95
CA GLU A 410 -34.13 8.37 0.20
C GLU A 410 -33.01 9.39 0.44
N PRO A 411 -32.55 10.13 -0.60
CA PRO A 411 -31.40 11.04 -0.46
C PRO A 411 -31.66 12.18 0.53
N ASP A 412 -32.88 12.71 0.58
CA ASP A 412 -33.25 13.79 1.51
C ASP A 412 -33.23 13.31 2.97
N LEU A 413 -33.67 12.10 3.24
CA LEU A 413 -33.57 11.50 4.58
C LEU A 413 -32.10 11.30 4.97
N ALA A 414 -31.27 10.82 4.02
CA ALA A 414 -29.84 10.64 4.26
C ALA A 414 -29.15 11.97 4.62
N LEU A 415 -29.48 13.06 3.93
CA LEU A 415 -28.93 14.40 4.22
C LEU A 415 -29.41 14.91 5.59
N ARG A 416 -30.70 14.73 5.94
CA ARG A 416 -31.19 15.11 7.28
C ARG A 416 -30.52 14.29 8.38
N ALA A 417 -30.33 12.99 8.16
CA ALA A 417 -29.62 12.13 9.11
C ALA A 417 -28.17 12.55 9.31
N LEU A 418 -27.46 12.88 8.23
CA LEU A 418 -26.07 13.37 8.26
C LEU A 418 -25.96 14.75 8.91
N ALA A 419 -26.99 15.59 8.85
CA ALA A 419 -26.99 16.91 9.46
C ALA A 419 -27.03 16.85 11.01
N VAL A 420 -27.52 15.74 11.58
CA VAL A 420 -27.64 15.56 13.04
C VAL A 420 -26.25 15.66 13.70
N GLU A 421 -26.07 16.65 14.60
CA GLU A 421 -24.82 16.94 15.31
C GLU A 421 -23.60 17.17 14.38
N ARG A 422 -23.85 17.60 13.13
CA ARG A 422 -22.80 17.99 12.18
C ARG A 422 -22.98 19.42 11.66
N ASP A 423 -24.18 19.78 11.26
CA ASP A 423 -24.43 21.09 10.66
C ASP A 423 -24.52 22.19 11.75
N GLY A 424 -23.74 23.26 11.55
CA GLY A 424 -23.77 24.44 12.45
C GLY A 424 -23.13 24.21 13.82
N VAL A 425 -22.30 23.16 13.98
CA VAL A 425 -21.58 22.88 15.23
C VAL A 425 -20.06 23.00 15.04
N ASP A 426 -19.37 23.52 16.06
CA ASP A 426 -17.90 23.68 16.03
C ASP A 426 -17.15 22.33 16.02
N ASN A 427 -17.73 21.31 16.63
CA ASN A 427 -17.17 19.96 16.70
C ASN A 427 -18.14 18.96 16.07
N PRO A 428 -18.09 18.75 14.75
CA PRO A 428 -18.92 17.78 14.07
C PRO A 428 -18.69 16.37 14.61
N ARG A 429 -19.74 15.58 14.62
CA ARG A 429 -19.69 14.18 15.09
C ARG A 429 -18.68 13.36 14.28
N LYS A 430 -17.85 12.55 14.98
CA LYS A 430 -16.78 11.71 14.43
C LYS A 430 -17.13 10.22 14.55
N ASP A 431 -18.31 9.83 14.08
CA ASP A 431 -18.86 8.47 14.16
C ASP A 431 -18.62 7.62 12.90
N LEU A 432 -18.06 8.21 11.87
CA LEU A 432 -17.62 7.53 10.67
C LEU A 432 -16.10 7.56 10.58
N HIS A 433 -15.47 6.39 10.60
CA HIS A 433 -14.03 6.23 10.33
C HIS A 433 -13.82 5.80 8.87
N LYS A 434 -14.82 5.16 8.27
CA LYS A 434 -14.84 4.62 6.92
C LYS A 434 -16.27 4.45 6.43
N TRP A 435 -16.46 4.34 5.13
CA TRP A 435 -17.79 4.32 4.54
C TRP A 435 -18.61 3.09 4.96
N SER A 436 -17.95 1.95 5.25
CA SER A 436 -18.64 0.77 5.79
C SER A 436 -19.28 0.99 7.16
N ASP A 437 -18.87 2.00 7.92
CA ASP A 437 -19.46 2.32 9.20
C ASP A 437 -20.84 2.99 9.06
N PHE A 438 -21.17 3.50 7.86
CA PHE A 438 -22.42 4.25 7.64
C PHE A 438 -23.66 3.44 7.99
N ARG A 439 -23.72 2.18 7.59
CA ARG A 439 -24.88 1.31 7.91
C ARG A 439 -25.08 1.16 9.42
N ALA A 440 -24.02 0.99 10.18
CA ALA A 440 -24.09 0.85 11.63
C ALA A 440 -24.41 2.20 12.33
N ALA A 441 -23.85 3.30 11.84
CA ALA A 441 -24.01 4.62 12.45
C ALA A 441 -25.32 5.32 12.08
N TYR A 442 -25.82 5.13 10.85
CA TYR A 442 -26.96 5.86 10.29
C TYR A 442 -28.06 4.96 9.73
N GLY A 443 -27.83 3.64 9.59
CA GLY A 443 -28.82 2.71 9.00
C GLY A 443 -30.15 2.71 9.73
N PHE A 444 -30.15 3.00 11.02
CA PHE A 444 -31.40 3.07 11.82
C PHE A 444 -32.34 4.21 11.39
N PHE A 445 -31.90 5.23 10.68
CA PHE A 445 -32.79 6.26 10.14
C PHE A 445 -33.67 5.73 9.01
N PHE A 446 -33.26 4.65 8.35
CA PHE A 446 -33.95 4.09 7.18
C PHE A 446 -34.77 2.88 7.59
N PRO A 447 -36.14 2.91 7.46
CA PRO A 447 -36.98 1.78 7.80
C PRO A 447 -36.57 0.47 7.11
N GLN A 448 -36.04 0.54 5.90
CA GLN A 448 -35.58 -0.61 5.11
C GLN A 448 -34.33 -1.29 5.69
N LEU A 449 -33.52 -0.56 6.44
CA LEU A 449 -32.25 -1.05 7.04
C LEU A 449 -32.39 -1.29 8.55
N PHE A 450 -33.43 -0.75 9.17
CA PHE A 450 -33.67 -0.87 10.60
C PHE A 450 -34.37 -2.19 10.95
N THR A 451 -33.80 -2.94 11.88
CA THR A 451 -34.43 -4.11 12.46
C THR A 451 -35.15 -3.70 13.74
N PRO A 452 -36.50 -3.64 13.76
CA PRO A 452 -37.27 -3.32 14.96
C PRO A 452 -36.97 -4.28 16.11
N LEU A 453 -37.27 -3.85 17.33
CA LEU A 453 -37.25 -4.76 18.50
C LEU A 453 -38.32 -5.82 18.34
N SER A 454 -38.05 -7.03 18.87
CA SER A 454 -39.03 -8.13 18.90
C SER A 454 -40.10 -7.99 20.01
N GLY A 455 -39.95 -6.99 20.88
CA GLY A 455 -40.80 -6.71 22.01
C GLY A 455 -40.00 -6.29 23.25
N SER A 456 -40.67 -6.23 24.41
CA SER A 456 -40.07 -5.83 25.69
C SER A 456 -39.02 -6.80 26.24
N THR A 457 -38.95 -8.01 25.68
CA THR A 457 -37.95 -9.05 26.04
C THR A 457 -36.78 -9.13 25.07
N ASP A 458 -36.65 -8.19 24.11
CA ASP A 458 -35.54 -8.15 23.14
C ASP A 458 -34.18 -8.10 23.85
N GLU A 459 -33.25 -8.91 23.38
CA GLU A 459 -31.91 -9.05 24.00
C GLU A 459 -31.14 -7.74 24.12
N ARG A 460 -31.39 -6.76 23.22
CA ARG A 460 -30.77 -5.42 23.24
C ARG A 460 -31.19 -4.60 24.48
N LEU A 461 -32.29 -4.95 25.13
CA LEU A 461 -32.80 -4.30 26.35
C LEU A 461 -32.24 -4.91 27.64
N LEU A 462 -31.78 -6.18 27.60
CA LEU A 462 -31.30 -6.90 28.78
C LEU A 462 -30.21 -6.15 29.58
N PRO A 463 -29.25 -5.43 28.96
CA PRO A 463 -28.22 -4.71 29.73
C PRO A 463 -28.78 -3.56 30.60
N LEU A 464 -30.03 -3.11 30.39
CA LEU A 464 -30.64 -2.08 31.20
C LEU A 464 -31.13 -2.58 32.55
N GLY A 465 -31.38 -3.89 32.68
CA GLY A 465 -31.88 -4.51 33.91
C GLY A 465 -33.31 -4.10 34.31
N VAL A 466 -34.09 -3.49 33.38
CA VAL A 466 -35.49 -3.09 33.62
C VAL A 466 -36.40 -4.27 33.31
N ASP A 467 -37.38 -4.52 34.18
CA ASP A 467 -38.35 -5.58 34.00
C ASP A 467 -39.15 -5.42 32.68
N ALA A 468 -39.40 -6.52 31.98
CA ALA A 468 -40.07 -6.53 30.69
C ALA A 468 -41.49 -5.96 30.73
N THR A 469 -42.24 -6.18 31.85
CA THR A 469 -43.59 -5.65 32.03
C THR A 469 -43.57 -4.13 32.19
N ILE A 470 -42.60 -3.61 32.98
CA ILE A 470 -42.38 -2.17 33.14
C ILE A 470 -41.93 -1.55 31.79
N THR A 471 -41.06 -2.21 31.08
CA THR A 471 -40.61 -1.79 29.75
C THR A 471 -41.78 -1.68 28.78
N ALA A 472 -42.63 -2.68 28.70
CA ALA A 472 -43.82 -2.70 27.82
C ALA A 472 -44.82 -1.59 28.19
N SER A 473 -45.17 -1.45 29.49
CA SER A 473 -46.11 -0.42 29.93
C SER A 473 -45.58 1.00 29.76
N PHE A 474 -44.30 1.22 30.04
CA PHE A 474 -43.63 2.49 29.81
C PHE A 474 -43.62 2.89 28.31
N ALA A 475 -43.30 1.94 27.42
CA ALA A 475 -43.30 2.17 25.98
C ALA A 475 -44.72 2.43 25.43
N GLN A 476 -45.70 1.71 25.92
CA GLN A 476 -47.11 1.91 25.55
C GLN A 476 -47.58 3.31 25.97
N ASP A 477 -47.42 3.68 27.25
CA ASP A 477 -47.82 5.00 27.76
C ASP A 477 -47.06 6.14 27.04
N PHE A 478 -45.80 5.93 26.72
CA PHE A 478 -45.05 6.91 25.95
C PHE A 478 -45.57 7.07 24.52
N ALA A 479 -45.89 5.96 23.84
CA ALA A 479 -46.48 6.00 22.50
C ALA A 479 -47.86 6.66 22.47
N ASP A 480 -48.70 6.39 23.49
CA ASP A 480 -50.05 6.93 23.57
C ASP A 480 -50.06 8.44 23.91
N GLY A 481 -49.11 8.89 24.70
CA GLY A 481 -48.97 10.29 25.09
C GLY A 481 -47.97 11.10 24.27
N TYR A 482 -47.28 10.51 23.28
CA TYR A 482 -46.19 11.14 22.54
C TYR A 482 -46.63 12.43 21.82
N GLN A 483 -45.94 13.49 22.11
CA GLN A 483 -46.03 14.76 21.38
C GLN A 483 -44.72 15.02 20.65
N HIS A 484 -44.81 15.32 19.34
CA HIS A 484 -43.68 15.66 18.50
C HIS A 484 -43.39 17.15 18.63
N LEU A 485 -42.59 17.48 19.64
CA LEU A 485 -42.27 18.86 20.01
C LEU A 485 -40.96 19.30 19.42
N ASP A 486 -40.88 20.57 18.95
CA ASP A 486 -39.68 21.13 18.36
C ASP A 486 -38.63 21.54 19.42
N ASP A 487 -39.10 21.94 20.63
CA ASP A 487 -38.21 22.30 21.73
C ASP A 487 -37.62 21.04 22.40
N PRO A 488 -36.27 20.90 22.43
CA PRO A 488 -35.61 19.72 23.00
C PRO A 488 -35.88 19.52 24.49
N GLN A 489 -36.05 20.61 25.25
CA GLN A 489 -36.25 20.55 26.68
C GLN A 489 -37.71 20.09 27.00
N GLU A 490 -38.69 20.65 26.29
CA GLU A 490 -40.10 20.25 26.40
C GLU A 490 -40.29 18.80 25.98
N TRP A 491 -39.64 18.43 24.86
CA TRP A 491 -39.65 17.04 24.39
C TRP A 491 -39.07 16.07 25.44
N PHE A 492 -37.93 16.38 26.05
CA PHE A 492 -37.32 15.52 27.07
C PHE A 492 -38.11 15.48 28.37
N ASN A 493 -38.89 16.52 28.71
CA ASN A 493 -39.76 16.53 29.87
C ASN A 493 -40.83 15.46 29.78
N GLN A 494 -41.34 15.10 28.59
CA GLN A 494 -42.27 13.98 28.42
C GLN A 494 -41.67 12.68 28.98
N ILE A 495 -40.40 12.42 28.71
CA ILE A 495 -39.71 11.22 29.23
C ILE A 495 -39.57 11.31 30.76
N ARG A 496 -39.26 12.48 31.32
CA ARG A 496 -39.11 12.68 32.77
C ARG A 496 -40.42 12.45 33.53
N GLU A 497 -41.46 13.04 33.03
CA GLU A 497 -42.79 12.92 33.64
C GLU A 497 -43.27 11.46 33.61
N LEU A 498 -43.13 10.80 32.49
CA LEU A 498 -43.52 9.40 32.37
C LEU A 498 -42.63 8.48 33.20
N ALA A 499 -41.31 8.71 33.23
CA ALA A 499 -40.39 7.95 34.06
C ALA A 499 -40.76 8.04 35.56
N ALA A 500 -41.11 9.24 36.05
CA ALA A 500 -41.55 9.43 37.41
C ALA A 500 -42.87 8.68 37.67
N LYS A 501 -43.81 8.68 36.73
CA LYS A 501 -45.09 7.93 36.81
C LYS A 501 -44.87 6.40 36.89
N HIS A 502 -43.87 5.89 36.22
CA HIS A 502 -43.48 4.47 36.26
C HIS A 502 -42.47 4.13 37.36
N GLY A 503 -42.23 5.03 38.29
CA GLY A 503 -41.40 4.79 39.47
C GLY A 503 -39.88 4.78 39.22
N PHE A 504 -39.41 5.31 38.11
CA PHE A 504 -37.97 5.50 37.90
C PHE A 504 -37.43 6.62 38.80
N ALA A 505 -36.19 6.44 39.29
CA ALA A 505 -35.51 7.49 40.06
C ALA A 505 -35.25 8.74 39.20
N ALA A 506 -35.46 9.92 39.75
CA ALA A 506 -35.26 11.21 39.05
C ALA A 506 -33.81 11.48 38.62
N SER A 507 -32.85 10.78 39.22
CA SER A 507 -31.46 10.89 38.88
C SER A 507 -30.69 9.57 39.07
N VAL A 508 -29.56 9.42 38.35
CA VAL A 508 -28.62 8.30 38.52
C VAL A 508 -28.07 8.27 39.95
N LYS A 509 -27.89 9.44 40.59
CA LYS A 509 -27.36 9.55 41.96
C LYS A 509 -28.39 8.99 42.98
N GLU A 510 -29.64 9.26 42.79
CA GLU A 510 -30.72 8.75 43.61
C GLU A 510 -30.84 7.23 43.47
N TYR A 511 -30.90 6.72 42.24
CA TYR A 511 -30.90 5.30 41.95
C TYR A 511 -29.77 4.54 42.61
N LYS A 512 -28.53 5.05 42.51
CA LYS A 512 -27.35 4.43 43.12
C LYS A 512 -27.40 4.34 44.66
N LYS A 513 -28.18 5.22 45.33
CA LYS A 513 -28.31 5.18 46.77
C LYS A 513 -29.28 4.07 47.27
N ASN A 514 -30.27 3.75 46.45
CA ASN A 514 -31.30 2.75 46.81
C ASN A 514 -31.77 2.04 45.52
N PRO A 515 -30.95 1.19 44.92
CA PRO A 515 -31.28 0.57 43.64
C PRO A 515 -32.49 -0.34 43.69
N ASP A 516 -32.75 -0.99 44.81
CA ASP A 516 -33.89 -1.91 44.99
C ASP A 516 -35.24 -1.20 45.06
N ALA A 517 -35.26 0.12 45.26
CA ALA A 517 -36.49 0.91 45.33
C ALA A 517 -37.01 1.36 43.94
N TYR A 518 -36.26 1.19 42.90
CA TYR A 518 -36.56 1.75 41.57
C TYR A 518 -36.27 0.74 40.47
N PRO A 519 -37.08 0.69 39.39
CA PRO A 519 -36.78 -0.14 38.22
C PRO A 519 -35.56 0.33 37.43
N GLY A 520 -35.08 1.55 37.70
CA GLY A 520 -33.97 2.21 37.06
C GLY A 520 -33.99 3.70 37.35
N SER A 521 -33.19 4.49 36.67
CA SER A 521 -33.22 5.96 36.73
C SER A 521 -33.76 6.54 35.42
N ILE A 522 -33.87 7.87 35.35
CA ILE A 522 -34.19 8.60 34.12
C ILE A 522 -33.24 8.22 32.95
N ARG A 523 -32.01 7.78 33.25
CA ARG A 523 -31.07 7.29 32.26
C ARG A 523 -31.60 6.00 31.60
N GLU A 524 -32.02 4.99 32.40
CA GLU A 524 -32.54 3.73 31.89
C GLU A 524 -33.83 3.97 31.11
N ALA A 525 -34.75 4.85 31.61
CA ALA A 525 -35.97 5.25 30.89
C ALA A 525 -35.67 5.87 29.53
N SER A 526 -34.68 6.79 29.46
CA SER A 526 -34.22 7.39 28.19
C SER A 526 -33.57 6.36 27.28
N GLN A 527 -32.84 5.39 27.84
CA GLN A 527 -32.21 4.30 27.07
C GLN A 527 -33.25 3.34 26.47
N LEU A 528 -34.37 3.07 27.15
CA LEU A 528 -35.46 2.30 26.56
C LEU A 528 -35.96 2.93 25.28
N ILE A 529 -36.21 4.24 25.29
CA ILE A 529 -36.64 4.98 24.10
C ILE A 529 -35.54 4.96 23.02
N ARG A 530 -34.29 5.19 23.42
CA ARG A 530 -33.15 5.19 22.50
C ARG A 530 -33.00 3.86 21.77
N ILE A 531 -33.02 2.75 22.51
CA ILE A 531 -32.89 1.42 21.93
C ILE A 531 -34.10 1.10 21.04
N ALA A 532 -35.31 1.50 21.45
CA ALA A 532 -36.51 1.33 20.63
C ALA A 532 -36.40 2.04 19.27
N LEU A 533 -35.83 3.26 19.25
CA LEU A 533 -35.70 4.05 18.04
C LEU A 533 -34.50 3.70 17.18
N THR A 534 -33.40 3.23 17.79
CA THR A 534 -32.10 3.08 17.09
C THR A 534 -31.55 1.66 17.12
N GLY A 535 -32.06 0.79 17.96
CA GLY A 535 -31.51 -0.55 18.21
C GLY A 535 -30.20 -0.53 19.03
N SER A 536 -29.74 0.64 19.51
CA SER A 536 -28.43 0.80 20.17
C SER A 536 -28.53 1.65 21.43
N THR A 537 -27.65 1.40 22.39
CA THR A 537 -27.45 2.24 23.59
C THR A 537 -26.67 3.52 23.29
N ARG A 538 -26.01 3.60 22.13
CA ARG A 538 -25.21 4.75 21.67
C ARG A 538 -25.78 5.26 20.35
N SER A 539 -26.11 6.53 20.30
CA SER A 539 -26.63 7.20 19.10
C SER A 539 -26.42 8.70 19.22
N PRO A 540 -26.68 9.49 18.18
CA PRO A 540 -26.81 10.94 18.26
C PRO A 540 -27.84 11.39 19.29
N ASP A 541 -28.04 12.71 19.41
CA ASP A 541 -29.08 13.30 20.29
C ASP A 541 -30.46 12.70 19.98
N LEU A 542 -31.16 12.29 21.04
CA LEU A 542 -32.39 11.54 20.90
C LEU A 542 -33.55 12.38 20.34
N HIS A 543 -33.61 13.67 20.71
CA HIS A 543 -34.59 14.61 20.15
C HIS A 543 -34.34 14.81 18.65
N ALA A 544 -33.09 15.09 18.24
CA ALA A 544 -32.75 15.25 16.84
C ALA A 544 -33.04 14.01 15.99
N ILE A 545 -32.88 12.80 16.57
CA ILE A 545 -33.28 11.53 15.93
C ILE A 545 -34.82 11.54 15.70
N THR A 546 -35.62 11.92 16.69
CA THR A 546 -37.09 11.92 16.53
C THR A 546 -37.54 12.92 15.48
N GLN A 547 -36.91 14.10 15.43
CA GLN A 547 -37.18 15.10 14.39
C GLN A 547 -36.85 14.57 12.98
N THR A 548 -35.77 13.82 12.84
CA THR A 548 -35.35 13.27 11.56
C THR A 548 -36.26 12.11 11.11
N LEU A 549 -36.66 11.22 12.04
CA LEU A 549 -37.57 10.07 11.78
C LEU A 549 -39.01 10.51 11.49
N GLY A 550 -39.48 11.59 12.13
CA GLY A 550 -40.85 12.02 12.10
C GLY A 550 -41.77 11.22 13.02
N SER A 551 -42.88 11.85 13.42
CA SER A 551 -43.82 11.29 14.42
C SER A 551 -44.36 9.89 14.10
N ALA A 552 -44.73 9.63 12.84
CA ALA A 552 -45.27 8.35 12.41
C ALA A 552 -44.30 7.18 12.63
N GLU A 553 -43.03 7.36 12.25
CA GLU A 553 -42.02 6.31 12.40
C GLU A 553 -41.61 6.11 13.87
N VAL A 554 -41.52 7.20 14.63
CA VAL A 554 -41.27 7.15 16.09
C VAL A 554 -42.35 6.29 16.77
N LEU A 555 -43.63 6.59 16.50
CA LEU A 555 -44.77 5.82 17.08
C LEU A 555 -44.76 4.36 16.61
N ARG A 556 -44.45 4.11 15.36
CA ARG A 556 -44.38 2.74 14.85
C ARG A 556 -43.35 1.92 15.63
N ARG A 557 -42.15 2.48 15.90
CA ARG A 557 -41.08 1.79 16.64
C ARG A 557 -41.40 1.61 18.12
N LEU A 558 -41.98 2.60 18.75
CA LEU A 558 -42.36 2.50 20.16
C LEU A 558 -43.44 1.42 20.39
N ARG A 559 -44.41 1.32 19.47
CA ARG A 559 -45.46 0.30 19.56
C ARG A 559 -44.94 -1.13 19.43
N THR A 560 -43.84 -1.38 18.74
CA THR A 560 -43.23 -2.72 18.70
C THR A 560 -42.72 -3.16 20.07
N LEU A 561 -42.32 -2.21 20.91
CA LEU A 561 -41.83 -2.48 22.25
C LEU A 561 -42.99 -2.92 23.21
N SER A 562 -44.22 -2.44 22.98
CA SER A 562 -45.36 -2.75 23.80
C SER A 562 -46.05 -4.08 23.45
N THR A 563 -45.82 -4.65 22.27
CA THR A 563 -46.57 -5.84 21.77
C THR A 563 -45.98 -7.20 22.19
N GLY A 564 -44.94 -7.26 22.99
CA GLY A 564 -44.15 -8.46 23.32
C GLY A 564 -44.56 -9.18 24.62
N THR A 565 -45.82 -9.14 25.08
CA THR A 565 -46.31 -9.91 26.23
C THR A 565 -47.46 -10.81 25.83
N ALA A 566 -47.18 -11.86 25.04
CA ALA A 566 -48.09 -12.99 24.88
C ALA A 566 -47.31 -14.30 25.01
#